data_ae70f8c3e5457d6bc8156228a2e56b2d
#
_entry.id   ae70f8c3e5457d6bc8156228a2e56b2d
#
_cell.length_a   1.000
_cell.length_b   1.000
_cell.length_c   1.000
_cell.angle_alpha   90.00
_cell.angle_beta   90.00
_cell.angle_gamma   90.00
#
_symmetry.space_group_name_H-M   'P 1'
#
loop_
_entity.id
_entity.type
_entity.pdbx_description
1 polymer ?
#
loop_
_entity_poly.entity_id
_entity_poly.type
_entity_poly.pdbx_seq_one_letter_code
_entity_poly.pdbx_strand_id
1 'polypeptide(L)'
;KIHYVVIMAGGIGIRFWPMSRTNYPKQFLDILNTGKTLIQWTYDRFADFIPAENIFVVTSDEYSDIVAEQLPNLPKENILGEPSRKNTAPCIAYISFKLMQKDPQASLIVAPSDHLILDTMAFRKVCLEALSFVGKHNAFITLGIQPTHPNTGYGYIQFEQHSITDNVYKVKTFTEKPSLEI
;
A
#
# COMPACT_ATOMS: atom_id res chain seq x y z
N LYS A 1 -8.93 8.33 17.34
CA LYS A 1 -8.54 7.06 16.66
C LYS A 1 -7.14 7.20 16.13
N ILE A 2 -6.32 6.18 16.34
CA ILE A 2 -4.96 6.13 15.81
C ILE A 2 -5.05 5.61 14.37
N HIS A 3 -4.27 6.23 13.48
CA HIS A 3 -4.15 5.80 12.10
C HIS A 3 -2.84 5.06 11.91
N TYR A 4 -2.91 3.93 11.24
CA TYR A 4 -1.77 3.10 10.94
C TYR A 4 -1.59 2.96 9.42
N VAL A 5 -0.36 2.75 8.99
CA VAL A 5 -0.02 2.46 7.60
C VAL A 5 0.71 1.12 7.55
N VAL A 6 0.37 0.31 6.58
CA VAL A 6 1.07 -0.93 6.26
C VAL A 6 1.57 -0.87 4.83
N ILE A 7 2.87 -0.91 4.66
CA ILE A 7 3.53 -0.99 3.37
C ILE A 7 3.83 -2.46 3.07
N MET A 8 3.22 -2.99 2.01
CA MET A 8 3.45 -4.37 1.57
C MET A 8 4.68 -4.43 0.65
N ALA A 9 5.73 -5.12 1.07
CA ALA A 9 7.02 -5.20 0.39
C ALA A 9 7.49 -6.65 0.12
N GLY A 10 6.58 -7.61 0.02
CA GLY A 10 6.89 -9.05 -0.18
C GLY A 10 7.03 -9.51 -1.64
N GLY A 11 6.82 -8.63 -2.63
CA GLY A 11 6.86 -8.99 -4.05
C GLY A 11 8.28 -9.28 -4.56
N ILE A 12 8.44 -10.28 -5.47
CA ILE A 12 9.73 -10.64 -6.08
C ILE A 12 10.10 -9.80 -7.31
N GLY A 13 9.17 -9.03 -7.86
CA GLY A 13 9.47 -8.03 -8.89
C GLY A 13 9.96 -8.56 -10.23
N ILE A 14 9.56 -9.76 -10.64
CA ILE A 14 10.05 -10.47 -11.85
C ILE A 14 9.99 -9.62 -13.14
N ARG A 15 9.01 -8.70 -13.23
CA ARG A 15 8.81 -7.86 -14.42
C ARG A 15 9.93 -6.86 -14.71
N PHE A 16 10.81 -6.60 -13.76
CA PHE A 16 11.95 -5.67 -13.90
C PHE A 16 13.28 -6.39 -14.13
N TRP A 17 13.25 -7.70 -14.43
CA TRP A 17 14.48 -8.40 -14.83
C TRP A 17 15.08 -7.73 -16.09
N PRO A 18 16.40 -7.52 -16.19
CA PRO A 18 17.48 -7.98 -15.31
C PRO A 18 17.81 -7.03 -14.14
N MET A 19 17.15 -5.89 -13.97
CA MET A 19 17.43 -4.95 -12.89
C MET A 19 17.03 -5.52 -11.53
N SER A 20 15.83 -6.14 -11.42
CA SER A 20 15.42 -6.84 -10.21
C SER A 20 15.91 -8.30 -10.20
N ARG A 21 16.22 -8.80 -9.02
CA ARG A 21 16.61 -10.17 -8.74
C ARG A 21 15.79 -10.71 -7.58
N THR A 22 15.74 -12.05 -7.39
CA THR A 22 15.03 -12.66 -6.27
C THR A 22 15.56 -12.17 -4.93
N ASN A 23 16.86 -12.00 -4.80
CA ASN A 23 17.53 -11.49 -3.59
C ASN A 23 17.52 -9.97 -3.48
N TYR A 24 17.10 -9.24 -4.52
CA TYR A 24 17.02 -7.77 -4.55
C TYR A 24 15.86 -7.32 -5.44
N PRO A 25 14.60 -7.43 -4.94
CA PRO A 25 13.39 -7.09 -5.68
C PRO A 25 13.26 -5.60 -6.01
N LYS A 26 12.36 -5.29 -6.95
CA LYS A 26 12.15 -3.96 -7.51
C LYS A 26 11.91 -2.84 -6.48
N GLN A 27 11.23 -3.15 -5.37
CA GLN A 27 10.91 -2.15 -4.34
C GLN A 27 12.15 -1.59 -3.65
N PHE A 28 13.26 -2.32 -3.69
CA PHE A 28 14.54 -1.90 -3.10
C PHE A 28 15.49 -1.23 -4.10
N LEU A 29 15.04 -1.03 -5.35
CA LEU A 29 15.83 -0.39 -6.41
C LEU A 29 15.48 1.10 -6.54
N ASP A 30 16.50 1.90 -6.84
CA ASP A 30 16.32 3.27 -7.35
C ASP A 30 16.08 3.24 -8.86
N ILE A 31 14.85 2.93 -9.26
CA ILE A 31 14.46 2.81 -10.68
C ILE A 31 14.43 4.18 -11.37
N LEU A 32 14.25 5.24 -10.59
CA LEU A 32 14.06 6.59 -11.11
C LEU A 32 15.34 7.41 -11.15
N ASN A 33 16.47 6.84 -10.69
CA ASN A 33 17.76 7.54 -10.54
C ASN A 33 17.65 8.85 -9.73
N THR A 34 16.91 8.80 -8.64
CA THR A 34 16.66 9.95 -7.76
C THR A 34 17.45 9.91 -6.47
N GLY A 35 18.24 8.87 -6.25
CA GLY A 35 18.93 8.58 -4.99
C GLY A 35 18.03 7.90 -3.95
N LYS A 36 16.76 7.57 -4.29
CA LYS A 36 15.81 6.88 -3.40
C LYS A 36 15.19 5.67 -4.08
N THR A 37 15.04 4.60 -3.32
CA THR A 37 14.35 3.38 -3.77
C THR A 37 12.82 3.55 -3.71
N LEU A 38 12.07 2.66 -4.36
CA LEU A 38 10.60 2.75 -4.37
C LEU A 38 10.00 2.62 -2.97
N ILE A 39 10.57 1.77 -2.10
CA ILE A 39 10.10 1.65 -0.72
C ILE A 39 10.37 2.91 0.10
N GLN A 40 11.52 3.58 -0.13
CA GLN A 40 11.84 4.85 0.51
C GLN A 40 10.87 5.95 0.08
N TRP A 41 10.56 6.06 -1.22
CA TRP A 41 9.54 6.98 -1.72
C TRP A 41 8.18 6.72 -1.09
N THR A 42 7.82 5.45 -0.93
CA THR A 42 6.54 5.08 -0.33
C THR A 42 6.51 5.41 1.16
N TYR A 43 7.58 5.10 1.90
CA TYR A 43 7.70 5.42 3.31
C TYR A 43 7.63 6.93 3.56
N ASP A 44 8.46 7.71 2.88
CA ASP A 44 8.53 9.17 3.04
C ASP A 44 7.16 9.81 2.81
N ARG A 45 6.44 9.39 1.77
CA ARG A 45 5.09 9.88 1.46
C ARG A 45 4.10 9.70 2.61
N PHE A 46 4.20 8.61 3.35
CA PHE A 46 3.36 8.39 4.53
C PHE A 46 3.91 9.06 5.79
N ALA A 47 5.22 9.09 5.97
CA ALA A 47 5.87 9.71 7.11
C ALA A 47 5.61 11.23 7.21
N ASP A 48 5.22 11.87 6.09
CA ASP A 48 4.80 13.27 6.06
C ASP A 48 3.54 13.56 6.91
N PHE A 49 2.71 12.54 7.21
CA PHE A 49 1.46 12.75 7.94
C PHE A 49 1.08 11.63 8.91
N ILE A 50 1.84 10.55 8.97
CA ILE A 50 1.68 9.44 9.92
C ILE A 50 2.99 9.28 10.69
N PRO A 51 2.96 9.27 12.03
CA PRO A 51 4.16 9.03 12.85
C PRO A 51 4.83 7.69 12.53
N ALA A 52 6.16 7.64 12.58
CA ALA A 52 6.94 6.45 12.21
C ALA A 52 6.56 5.21 13.03
N GLU A 53 6.22 5.38 14.31
CA GLU A 53 5.76 4.31 15.20
C GLU A 53 4.42 3.67 14.77
N ASN A 54 3.67 4.33 13.88
CA ASN A 54 2.41 3.84 13.32
C ASN A 54 2.55 3.34 11.88
N ILE A 55 3.75 3.35 11.32
CA ILE A 55 4.04 2.78 10.00
C ILE A 55 4.64 1.39 10.18
N PHE A 56 4.11 0.42 9.46
CA PHE A 56 4.58 -0.96 9.43
C PHE A 56 4.99 -1.34 8.01
N VAL A 57 5.99 -2.20 7.89
CA VAL A 57 6.35 -2.85 6.63
C VAL A 57 6.17 -4.34 6.80
N VAL A 58 5.37 -4.95 5.93
CA VAL A 58 5.25 -6.41 5.84
C VAL A 58 6.02 -6.89 4.63
N THR A 59 6.97 -7.78 4.87
CA THR A 59 7.88 -8.29 3.84
C THR A 59 8.15 -9.78 4.06
N SER A 60 8.92 -10.43 3.19
CA SER A 60 9.45 -11.76 3.47
C SER A 60 10.58 -11.68 4.51
N ASP A 61 10.71 -12.68 5.37
CA ASP A 61 11.79 -12.74 6.38
C ASP A 61 13.17 -12.43 5.77
N GLU A 62 13.45 -12.94 4.58
CA GLU A 62 14.70 -12.75 3.85
C GLU A 62 15.02 -11.30 3.45
N TYR A 63 14.01 -10.39 3.47
CA TYR A 63 14.18 -8.98 3.11
C TYR A 63 14.15 -8.04 4.32
N SER A 64 13.98 -8.56 5.52
CA SER A 64 13.85 -7.73 6.74
C SER A 64 15.08 -6.85 6.97
N ASP A 65 16.27 -7.38 6.73
CA ASP A 65 17.52 -6.62 6.88
C ASP A 65 17.65 -5.49 5.86
N ILE A 66 17.25 -5.73 4.60
CA ILE A 66 17.26 -4.70 3.54
C ILE A 66 16.25 -3.59 3.88
N VAL A 67 15.08 -3.94 4.41
CA VAL A 67 14.11 -2.95 4.86
C VAL A 67 14.67 -2.11 5.99
N ALA A 68 15.30 -2.72 6.99
CA ALA A 68 15.92 -2.00 8.12
C ALA A 68 17.06 -1.07 7.67
N GLU A 69 17.85 -1.49 6.68
CA GLU A 69 18.92 -0.68 6.09
C GLU A 69 18.35 0.54 5.33
N GLN A 70 17.34 0.31 4.49
CA GLN A 70 16.77 1.36 3.65
C GLN A 70 15.83 2.32 4.39
N LEU A 71 15.23 1.90 5.50
CA LEU A 71 14.30 2.68 6.31
C LEU A 71 14.81 2.84 7.76
N PRO A 72 15.94 3.54 7.99
CA PRO A 72 16.56 3.60 9.31
C PRO A 72 15.70 4.31 10.36
N ASN A 73 14.74 5.13 9.95
CA ASN A 73 13.80 5.81 10.85
C ASN A 73 12.57 4.96 11.21
N LEU A 74 12.38 3.81 10.59
CA LEU A 74 11.30 2.88 10.91
C LEU A 74 11.70 2.05 12.13
N PRO A 75 10.87 1.96 13.21
CA PRO A 75 11.13 1.06 14.33
C PRO A 75 11.29 -0.39 13.86
N LYS A 76 12.32 -1.08 14.34
CA LYS A 76 12.62 -2.46 13.91
C LYS A 76 11.47 -3.43 14.19
N GLU A 77 10.76 -3.25 15.28
CA GLU A 77 9.57 -4.02 15.65
C GLU A 77 8.39 -3.82 14.70
N ASN A 78 8.42 -2.79 13.87
CA ASN A 78 7.43 -2.52 12.84
C ASN A 78 7.77 -3.17 11.48
N ILE A 79 8.93 -3.82 11.36
CA ILE A 79 9.28 -4.65 10.21
C ILE A 79 8.80 -6.07 10.50
N LEU A 80 7.81 -6.53 9.74
CA LEU A 80 7.15 -7.81 9.95
C LEU A 80 7.52 -8.76 8.83
N GLY A 81 8.33 -9.75 9.14
CA GLY A 81 8.71 -10.82 8.23
C GLY A 81 7.59 -11.87 8.12
N GLU A 82 7.25 -12.26 6.90
CA GLU A 82 6.39 -13.40 6.61
C GLU A 82 7.26 -14.62 6.30
N PRO A 83 7.05 -15.75 7.00
CA PRO A 83 7.85 -16.96 6.75
C PRO A 83 7.54 -17.60 5.39
N SER A 84 6.38 -17.29 4.82
CA SER A 84 6.00 -17.72 3.46
C SER A 84 5.10 -16.69 2.79
N ARG A 85 5.34 -16.47 1.51
CA ARG A 85 4.56 -15.53 0.69
C ARG A 85 3.20 -16.12 0.36
N LYS A 86 2.13 -15.54 0.89
CA LYS A 86 0.74 -16.00 0.72
C LYS A 86 -0.15 -14.99 -0.03
N ASN A 87 0.45 -14.05 -0.76
CA ASN A 87 -0.23 -12.95 -1.44
C ASN A 87 -0.85 -11.90 -0.48
N THR A 88 -1.66 -11.00 -1.04
CA THR A 88 -2.14 -9.78 -0.38
C THR A 88 -3.08 -10.05 0.79
N ALA A 89 -4.09 -10.91 0.62
CA ALA A 89 -5.15 -11.08 1.63
C ALA A 89 -4.63 -11.63 2.97
N PRO A 90 -3.81 -12.69 3.03
CA PRO A 90 -3.20 -13.15 4.27
C PRO A 90 -2.27 -12.12 4.92
N CYS A 91 -1.50 -11.37 4.13
CA CYS A 91 -0.66 -10.28 4.62
C CYS A 91 -1.50 -9.23 5.35
N ILE A 92 -2.59 -8.75 4.72
CA ILE A 92 -3.52 -7.79 5.33
C ILE A 92 -4.16 -8.37 6.59
N ALA A 93 -4.63 -9.61 6.56
CA ALA A 93 -5.24 -10.27 7.71
C ALA A 93 -4.25 -10.35 8.89
N TYR A 94 -3.02 -10.79 8.64
CA TYR A 94 -1.98 -10.93 9.67
C TYR A 94 -1.74 -9.61 10.42
N ILE A 95 -1.48 -8.53 9.69
CA ILE A 95 -1.24 -7.23 10.31
C ILE A 95 -2.51 -6.65 10.96
N SER A 96 -3.69 -6.88 10.36
CA SER A 96 -4.96 -6.41 10.94
C SER A 96 -5.22 -7.06 12.31
N PHE A 97 -5.03 -8.38 12.44
CA PHE A 97 -5.17 -9.06 13.74
C PHE A 97 -4.13 -8.58 14.75
N LYS A 98 -2.88 -8.35 14.33
CA LYS A 98 -1.83 -7.84 15.22
C LYS A 98 -2.16 -6.43 15.71
N LEU A 99 -2.62 -5.55 14.84
CA LEU A 99 -3.02 -4.17 15.20
C LEU A 99 -4.29 -4.15 16.04
N MET A 100 -5.27 -5.03 15.77
CA MET A 100 -6.50 -5.12 16.54
C MET A 100 -6.24 -5.49 18.02
N GLN A 101 -5.20 -6.28 18.29
CA GLN A 101 -4.78 -6.56 19.66
C GLN A 101 -4.20 -5.32 20.37
N LYS A 102 -3.53 -4.44 19.62
CA LYS A 102 -2.93 -3.21 20.13
C LYS A 102 -3.96 -2.08 20.25
N ASP A 103 -4.80 -1.91 19.25
CA ASP A 103 -5.84 -0.89 19.16
C ASP A 103 -7.06 -1.42 18.37
N PRO A 104 -8.13 -1.87 19.06
CA PRO A 104 -9.34 -2.37 18.40
C PRO A 104 -10.08 -1.32 17.56
N GLN A 105 -9.77 -0.03 17.72
CA GLN A 105 -10.38 1.08 17.00
C GLN A 105 -9.48 1.65 15.90
N ALA A 106 -8.36 0.99 15.61
CA ALA A 106 -7.42 1.41 14.58
C ALA A 106 -8.08 1.57 13.21
N SER A 107 -7.68 2.61 12.50
CA SER A 107 -7.92 2.74 11.06
C SER A 107 -6.62 2.46 10.31
N LEU A 108 -6.69 1.65 9.27
CA LEU A 108 -5.51 1.11 8.60
C LEU A 108 -5.51 1.49 7.12
N ILE A 109 -4.40 2.08 6.65
CA ILE A 109 -4.08 2.20 5.23
C ILE A 109 -3.16 1.04 4.86
N VAL A 110 -3.49 0.32 3.81
CA VAL A 110 -2.63 -0.70 3.22
C VAL A 110 -2.18 -0.23 1.85
N ALA A 111 -0.88 -0.18 1.63
CA ALA A 111 -0.30 0.31 0.38
C ALA A 111 0.80 -0.63 -0.15
N PRO A 112 0.92 -0.81 -1.47
CA PRO A 112 2.07 -1.47 -2.06
C PRO A 112 3.31 -0.57 -1.98
N SER A 113 4.49 -1.17 -1.92
CA SER A 113 5.79 -0.48 -1.80
C SER A 113 6.34 0.07 -3.11
N ASP A 114 5.66 -0.15 -4.24
CA ASP A 114 6.21 0.02 -5.58
C ASP A 114 5.40 0.97 -6.49
N HIS A 115 4.46 1.71 -5.92
CA HIS A 115 3.67 2.70 -6.65
C HIS A 115 4.35 4.07 -6.63
N LEU A 116 4.57 4.63 -7.81
CA LEU A 116 4.99 6.01 -7.97
C LEU A 116 3.76 6.93 -7.94
N ILE A 117 3.77 7.88 -7.01
CA ILE A 117 2.74 8.91 -6.87
C ILE A 117 3.43 10.26 -6.89
N LEU A 118 3.17 11.04 -7.94
CA LEU A 118 3.83 12.33 -8.16
C LEU A 118 3.20 13.45 -7.36
N ASP A 119 1.87 13.51 -7.32
CA ASP A 119 1.14 14.50 -6.52
C ASP A 119 0.91 13.96 -5.09
N THR A 120 1.92 14.13 -4.25
CA THR A 120 1.88 13.68 -2.85
C THR A 120 0.88 14.47 -2.01
N MET A 121 0.61 15.74 -2.36
CA MET A 121 -0.35 16.57 -1.63
C MET A 121 -1.78 16.11 -1.89
N ALA A 122 -2.14 15.86 -3.16
CA ALA A 122 -3.44 15.30 -3.51
C ALA A 122 -3.62 13.91 -2.87
N PHE A 123 -2.60 13.06 -2.93
CA PHE A 123 -2.62 11.74 -2.31
C PHE A 123 -2.87 11.81 -0.80
N ARG A 124 -2.12 12.67 -0.08
CA ARG A 124 -2.31 12.89 1.36
C ARG A 124 -3.75 13.32 1.68
N LYS A 125 -4.29 14.28 0.93
CA LYS A 125 -5.66 14.77 1.11
C LYS A 125 -6.66 13.62 1.00
N VAL A 126 -6.59 12.83 -0.07
CA VAL A 126 -7.48 11.68 -0.31
C VAL A 126 -7.34 10.62 0.78
N CYS A 127 -6.12 10.32 1.24
CA CYS A 127 -5.90 9.38 2.35
C CYS A 127 -6.55 9.86 3.65
N LEU A 128 -6.43 11.15 3.98
CA LEU A 128 -7.04 11.72 5.19
C LEU A 128 -8.57 11.74 5.10
N GLU A 129 -9.15 12.03 3.94
CA GLU A 129 -10.60 11.94 3.69
C GLU A 129 -11.08 10.49 3.87
N ALA A 130 -10.37 9.51 3.30
CA ALA A 130 -10.68 8.09 3.46
C ALA A 130 -10.60 7.64 4.92
N LEU A 131 -9.56 8.04 5.67
CA LEU A 131 -9.43 7.74 7.10
C LEU A 131 -10.55 8.37 7.93
N SER A 132 -10.93 9.61 7.61
CA SER A 132 -12.05 10.29 8.26
C SER A 132 -13.37 9.55 8.02
N PHE A 133 -13.59 9.04 6.80
CA PHE A 133 -14.79 8.29 6.44
C PHE A 133 -14.85 6.95 7.19
N VAL A 134 -13.83 6.10 7.13
CA VAL A 134 -13.82 4.81 7.82
C VAL A 134 -13.82 4.96 9.34
N GLY A 135 -13.35 6.10 9.85
CA GLY A 135 -13.46 6.45 11.26
C GLY A 135 -14.91 6.61 11.77
N LYS A 136 -15.85 6.90 10.87
CA LYS A 136 -17.27 7.12 11.15
C LYS A 136 -18.18 6.00 10.64
N HIS A 137 -17.67 5.21 9.69
CA HIS A 137 -18.44 4.17 8.99
C HIS A 137 -17.71 2.84 9.06
N ASN A 138 -18.44 1.75 9.25
CA ASN A 138 -17.89 0.40 9.16
C ASN A 138 -17.77 0.02 7.67
N ALA A 139 -16.68 0.41 7.03
CA ALA A 139 -16.48 0.25 5.59
C ALA A 139 -15.02 -0.02 5.23
N PHE A 140 -14.81 -0.67 4.09
CA PHE A 140 -13.55 -0.70 3.38
C PHE A 140 -13.57 0.35 2.28
N ILE A 141 -12.45 1.08 2.13
CA ILE A 141 -12.27 2.04 1.04
C ILE A 141 -11.09 1.61 0.18
N THR A 142 -11.24 1.77 -1.12
CA THR A 142 -10.14 1.67 -2.07
C THR A 142 -9.98 3.00 -2.81
N LEU A 143 -8.73 3.40 -3.07
CA LEU A 143 -8.45 4.58 -3.88
C LEU A 143 -8.47 4.17 -5.35
N GLY A 144 -9.40 4.73 -6.12
CA GLY A 144 -9.48 4.54 -7.56
C GLY A 144 -8.59 5.53 -8.29
N ILE A 145 -7.93 5.07 -9.33
CA ILE A 145 -7.17 5.91 -10.26
C ILE A 145 -7.94 5.94 -11.58
N GLN A 146 -8.21 7.16 -12.09
CA GLN A 146 -8.88 7.30 -13.36
C GLN A 146 -8.01 6.72 -14.49
N PRO A 147 -8.45 5.69 -15.22
CA PRO A 147 -7.68 5.10 -16.30
C PRO A 147 -7.58 6.09 -17.47
N THR A 148 -6.40 6.17 -18.09
CA THR A 148 -6.15 6.99 -19.28
C THR A 148 -6.28 6.20 -20.58
N HIS A 149 -6.17 4.88 -20.49
CA HIS A 149 -6.30 3.94 -21.63
C HIS A 149 -6.66 2.55 -21.10
N PRO A 150 -7.28 1.68 -21.91
CA PRO A 150 -7.54 0.30 -21.55
C PRO A 150 -6.24 -0.47 -21.30
N ASN A 151 -6.20 -1.28 -20.27
CA ASN A 151 -5.04 -2.13 -19.95
C ASN A 151 -5.51 -3.43 -19.28
N THR A 152 -5.29 -4.56 -19.93
CA THR A 152 -5.68 -5.88 -19.45
C THR A 152 -4.84 -6.40 -18.27
N GLY A 153 -3.80 -5.66 -17.87
CA GLY A 153 -2.95 -6.00 -16.71
C GLY A 153 -3.44 -5.48 -15.37
N TYR A 154 -4.52 -4.68 -15.34
CA TYR A 154 -5.07 -4.06 -14.13
C TYR A 154 -6.44 -4.59 -13.75
N GLY A 155 -6.79 -4.43 -12.48
CA GLY A 155 -8.16 -4.56 -12.01
C GLY A 155 -8.90 -3.24 -12.16
N TYR A 156 -10.19 -3.32 -12.49
CA TYR A 156 -11.08 -2.18 -12.66
C TYR A 156 -12.17 -2.17 -11.61
N ILE A 157 -12.51 -0.96 -11.15
CA ILE A 157 -13.55 -0.74 -10.15
C ILE A 157 -14.72 -0.03 -10.85
N GLN A 158 -15.86 -0.68 -10.91
CA GLN A 158 -17.10 -0.04 -11.27
C GLN A 158 -17.80 0.49 -10.00
N PHE A 159 -18.25 1.72 -10.00
CA PHE A 159 -18.90 2.36 -8.88
C PHE A 159 -20.22 3.03 -9.28
N GLU A 160 -21.06 3.35 -8.28
CA GLU A 160 -22.30 4.08 -8.48
C GLU A 160 -22.00 5.56 -8.77
N GLN A 161 -22.79 6.18 -9.66
CA GLN A 161 -22.57 7.58 -10.04
C GLN A 161 -22.90 8.58 -8.92
N HIS A 162 -23.77 8.18 -7.97
CA HIS A 162 -24.12 9.01 -6.83
C HIS A 162 -23.09 8.80 -5.72
N SER A 163 -22.47 9.89 -5.29
CA SER A 163 -21.55 9.88 -4.16
C SER A 163 -22.29 9.69 -2.84
N ILE A 164 -21.65 8.98 -1.90
CA ILE A 164 -22.12 8.87 -0.51
C ILE A 164 -21.81 10.19 0.23
N THR A 165 -20.60 10.69 0.03
CA THR A 165 -20.09 12.00 0.43
C THR A 165 -19.16 12.49 -0.68
N ASP A 166 -18.61 13.70 -0.54
CA ASP A 166 -17.64 14.25 -1.50
C ASP A 166 -16.53 13.21 -1.78
N ASN A 167 -16.37 12.84 -3.05
CA ASN A 167 -15.37 11.89 -3.55
C ASN A 167 -15.47 10.44 -3.04
N VAL A 168 -16.50 10.05 -2.30
CA VAL A 168 -16.71 8.66 -1.85
C VAL A 168 -17.91 8.06 -2.56
N TYR A 169 -17.68 6.97 -3.27
CA TYR A 169 -18.68 6.28 -4.09
C TYR A 169 -18.83 4.82 -3.65
N LYS A 170 -20.02 4.27 -3.80
CA LYS A 170 -20.24 2.86 -3.54
C LYS A 170 -19.73 2.01 -4.70
N VAL A 171 -18.88 1.04 -4.39
CA VAL A 171 -18.38 0.08 -5.37
C VAL A 171 -19.52 -0.87 -5.76
N LYS A 172 -19.71 -1.06 -7.07
CA LYS A 172 -20.63 -2.08 -7.63
C LYS A 172 -19.93 -3.41 -7.80
N THR A 173 -18.76 -3.40 -8.45
CA THR A 173 -18.03 -4.61 -8.75
C THR A 173 -16.54 -4.33 -8.98
N PHE A 174 -15.75 -5.37 -8.82
CA PHE A 174 -14.37 -5.44 -9.24
C PHE A 174 -14.26 -6.41 -10.41
N THR A 175 -13.52 -6.01 -11.45
CA THR A 175 -13.20 -6.86 -12.58
C THR A 175 -11.68 -6.96 -12.70
N GLU A 176 -11.13 -8.12 -12.37
CA GLU A 176 -9.68 -8.33 -12.39
C GLU A 176 -9.24 -8.74 -13.78
N LYS A 177 -8.30 -7.98 -14.36
CA LYS A 177 -7.65 -8.24 -15.65
C LYS A 177 -8.66 -8.64 -16.77
N PRO A 178 -9.62 -7.76 -17.09
CA PRO A 178 -10.60 -8.05 -18.12
C PRO A 178 -9.98 -8.21 -19.50
N SER A 179 -10.70 -8.85 -20.42
CA SER A 179 -10.35 -8.80 -21.84
C SER A 179 -10.58 -7.37 -22.39
N LEU A 180 -10.01 -7.08 -23.57
CA LEU A 180 -10.19 -5.77 -24.22
C LEU A 180 -11.63 -5.48 -24.67
N GLU A 181 -12.49 -6.52 -24.72
CA GLU A 181 -13.88 -6.43 -25.14
C GLU A 181 -14.83 -5.98 -24.01
N ILE A 182 -14.34 -5.96 -22.76
CA ILE A 182 -15.06 -5.54 -21.55
C ILE A 182 -14.67 -4.11 -21.19
#